data_cda9fcd443c9b869a69af010577eb9c2
#
_entry.id   cda9fcd443c9b869a69af010577eb9c2
#
_cell.length_a   1.000
_cell.length_b   1.000
_cell.length_c   1.000
_cell.angle_alpha   90.00
_cell.angle_beta   90.00
_cell.angle_gamma   90.00
#
_symmetry.space_group_name_H-M   'P 1'
#
loop_
_entity.id
_entity.type
_entity.pdbx_description
1 polymer ?
#
loop_
_entity_poly.entity_id
_entity_poly.type
_entity_poly.pdbx_seq_one_letter_code
_entity_poly.pdbx_strand_id
1 'polypeptide(L)'
;MAKLLIVDDDTRLRRLVRTYGELDSHFCEEAADGQTALDKLGHGSFDLIILDVMMPGLDGFDVLEQIRKVSNIPVIMLTARSEEYDRLLGFRLGVDDYVPKPFSPKELMARVNAVLKRTRPRQEVSLTFGSLTILPASRTVTLFENELALSPKEFDLLLKLAQNEHLVMKREQLLQAVWGYHYFGDSRTVDTHIKSLRDRLGPYRGIIQTIWGVGYKFEYRKENVNDE
;
A
#
# COMPACT_ATOMS: atom_id res chain seq x y z
N MET A 1 -7.46 -10.86 2.18
CA MET A 1 -8.76 -11.29 1.63
C MET A 1 -9.33 -10.13 0.83
N ALA A 2 -9.74 -10.36 -0.42
CA ALA A 2 -10.28 -9.33 -1.31
C ALA A 2 -11.53 -9.88 -2.01
N LYS A 3 -12.43 -9.00 -2.48
CA LYS A 3 -13.61 -9.35 -3.25
C LYS A 3 -13.34 -9.08 -4.73
N LEU A 4 -13.32 -10.14 -5.54
CA LEU A 4 -13.04 -10.11 -6.97
C LEU A 4 -14.33 -10.24 -7.78
N LEU A 5 -14.46 -9.49 -8.87
CA LEU A 5 -15.49 -9.71 -9.89
C LEU A 5 -14.80 -10.32 -11.13
N ILE A 6 -15.28 -11.49 -11.56
CA ILE A 6 -14.77 -12.22 -12.73
C ILE A 6 -15.80 -12.10 -13.84
N VAL A 7 -15.42 -11.45 -14.95
CA VAL A 7 -16.31 -11.14 -16.08
C VAL A 7 -15.74 -11.77 -17.35
N ASP A 8 -16.42 -12.77 -17.87
CA ASP A 8 -16.05 -13.52 -19.06
C ASP A 8 -17.28 -14.26 -19.55
N ASP A 9 -17.49 -14.47 -20.84
CA ASP A 9 -18.64 -15.22 -21.36
C ASP A 9 -18.44 -16.74 -21.26
N ASP A 10 -17.17 -17.23 -21.20
CA ASP A 10 -16.85 -18.64 -20.99
C ASP A 10 -17.04 -19.07 -19.53
N THR A 11 -18.09 -19.82 -19.28
CA THR A 11 -18.40 -20.38 -17.95
C THR A 11 -17.28 -21.25 -17.37
N ARG A 12 -16.52 -21.97 -18.24
CA ARG A 12 -15.43 -22.85 -17.75
C ARG A 12 -14.27 -22.00 -17.26
N LEU A 13 -13.97 -20.92 -17.99
CA LEU A 13 -12.90 -20.00 -17.59
C LEU A 13 -13.25 -19.26 -16.30
N ARG A 14 -14.49 -18.74 -16.18
CA ARG A 14 -14.96 -18.12 -14.92
C ARG A 14 -14.78 -19.04 -13.71
N ARG A 15 -15.25 -20.31 -13.82
CA ARG A 15 -15.12 -21.29 -12.75
C ARG A 15 -13.66 -21.59 -12.41
N LEU A 16 -12.80 -21.72 -13.42
CA LEU A 16 -11.38 -21.95 -13.22
C LEU A 16 -10.75 -20.78 -12.42
N VAL A 17 -10.95 -19.54 -12.87
CA VAL A 17 -10.43 -18.35 -12.22
C VAL A 17 -10.97 -18.20 -10.81
N ARG A 18 -12.28 -18.46 -10.61
CA ARG A 18 -12.91 -18.46 -9.30
C ARG A 18 -12.25 -19.47 -8.35
N THR A 19 -12.06 -20.73 -8.80
CA THR A 19 -11.44 -21.77 -7.98
C THR A 19 -10.05 -21.34 -7.48
N TYR A 20 -9.21 -20.75 -8.35
CA TYR A 20 -7.90 -20.28 -7.96
C TYR A 20 -7.94 -19.03 -7.09
N GLY A 21 -8.91 -18.13 -7.30
CA GLY A 21 -9.14 -16.99 -6.42
C GLY A 21 -9.54 -17.40 -5.01
N GLU A 22 -10.44 -18.39 -4.88
CA GLU A 22 -10.85 -18.93 -3.59
C GLU A 22 -9.70 -19.67 -2.88
N LEU A 23 -8.84 -20.39 -3.62
CA LEU A 23 -7.62 -20.99 -3.08
C LEU A 23 -6.64 -19.94 -2.53
N ASP A 24 -6.59 -18.77 -3.14
CA ASP A 24 -5.80 -17.63 -2.67
C ASP A 24 -6.53 -16.78 -1.59
N SER A 25 -7.62 -17.33 -1.02
CA SER A 25 -8.41 -16.69 0.04
C SER A 25 -9.11 -15.39 -0.39
N HIS A 26 -9.48 -15.27 -1.66
CA HIS A 26 -10.34 -14.20 -2.16
C HIS A 26 -11.80 -14.63 -2.18
N PHE A 27 -12.71 -13.69 -2.06
CA PHE A 27 -14.12 -13.90 -2.34
C PHE A 27 -14.40 -13.55 -3.81
N CYS A 28 -14.98 -14.48 -4.58
CA CYS A 28 -15.16 -14.32 -6.02
C CYS A 28 -16.63 -14.30 -6.41
N GLU A 29 -17.04 -13.27 -7.16
CA GLU A 29 -18.32 -13.23 -7.87
C GLU A 29 -18.09 -13.31 -9.38
N GLU A 30 -19.06 -13.86 -10.10
CA GLU A 30 -19.01 -14.06 -11.54
C GLU A 30 -20.06 -13.19 -12.26
N ALA A 31 -19.72 -12.68 -13.44
CA ALA A 31 -20.65 -12.10 -14.40
C ALA A 31 -20.40 -12.72 -15.79
N ALA A 32 -21.47 -13.06 -16.49
CA ALA A 32 -21.37 -13.74 -17.80
C ALA A 32 -21.27 -12.76 -18.98
N ASP A 33 -21.48 -11.49 -18.75
CA ASP A 33 -21.49 -10.42 -19.75
C ASP A 33 -21.24 -9.06 -19.10
N GLY A 34 -21.01 -8.04 -19.94
CA GLY A 34 -20.69 -6.69 -19.49
C GLY A 34 -21.84 -6.01 -18.72
N GLN A 35 -23.10 -6.23 -19.14
CA GLN A 35 -24.25 -5.62 -18.48
C GLN A 35 -24.41 -6.17 -17.05
N THR A 36 -24.34 -7.50 -16.90
CA THR A 36 -24.38 -8.16 -15.58
C THR A 36 -23.25 -7.66 -14.68
N ALA A 37 -22.06 -7.40 -15.25
CA ALA A 37 -20.94 -6.85 -14.49
C ALA A 37 -21.24 -5.44 -13.97
N LEU A 38 -21.76 -4.54 -14.82
CA LEU A 38 -22.11 -3.18 -14.45
C LEU A 38 -23.23 -3.14 -13.40
N ASP A 39 -24.25 -3.99 -13.54
CA ASP A 39 -25.34 -4.12 -12.56
C ASP A 39 -24.80 -4.53 -11.19
N LYS A 40 -23.90 -5.50 -11.13
CA LYS A 40 -23.25 -5.93 -9.88
C LYS A 40 -22.40 -4.83 -9.25
N LEU A 41 -21.69 -4.06 -10.05
CA LEU A 41 -20.90 -2.92 -9.59
C LEU A 41 -21.76 -1.79 -9.01
N GLY A 42 -22.98 -1.62 -9.54
CA GLY A 42 -23.95 -0.64 -9.00
C GLY A 42 -24.52 -1.01 -7.63
N HIS A 43 -24.50 -2.30 -7.25
CA HIS A 43 -25.09 -2.81 -6.02
C HIS A 43 -24.08 -3.36 -5.00
N GLY A 44 -22.82 -3.44 -5.35
CA GLY A 44 -21.78 -4.04 -4.51
C GLY A 44 -20.43 -3.37 -4.64
N SER A 45 -19.57 -3.57 -3.63
CA SER A 45 -18.18 -3.14 -3.67
C SER A 45 -17.28 -4.32 -4.04
N PHE A 46 -16.32 -4.07 -4.93
CA PHE A 46 -15.27 -5.03 -5.30
C PHE A 46 -13.91 -4.38 -5.16
N ASP A 47 -12.90 -5.19 -4.87
CA ASP A 47 -11.52 -4.74 -4.71
C ASP A 47 -10.73 -4.80 -6.04
N LEU A 48 -11.16 -5.64 -6.99
CA LEU A 48 -10.55 -5.79 -8.31
C LEU A 48 -11.51 -6.49 -9.26
N ILE A 49 -11.44 -6.15 -10.56
CA ILE A 49 -12.18 -6.77 -11.63
C ILE A 49 -11.21 -7.51 -12.55
N ILE A 50 -11.53 -8.75 -12.89
CA ILE A 50 -10.90 -9.53 -13.97
C ILE A 50 -11.89 -9.52 -15.12
N LEU A 51 -11.53 -8.91 -16.25
CA LEU A 51 -12.47 -8.57 -17.32
C LEU A 51 -11.97 -9.12 -18.67
N ASP A 52 -12.76 -9.97 -19.30
CA ASP A 52 -12.47 -10.36 -20.68
C ASP A 52 -12.71 -9.19 -21.64
N VAL A 53 -11.82 -9.07 -22.62
CA VAL A 53 -11.96 -8.08 -23.71
C VAL A 53 -13.05 -8.50 -24.68
N MET A 54 -13.08 -9.78 -25.05
CA MET A 54 -13.94 -10.28 -26.13
C MET A 54 -15.19 -10.93 -25.59
N MET A 55 -16.22 -10.14 -25.34
CA MET A 55 -17.53 -10.62 -24.92
C MET A 55 -18.61 -10.19 -25.91
N PRO A 56 -19.68 -10.99 -26.08
CA PRO A 56 -20.80 -10.57 -26.92
C PRO A 56 -21.58 -9.40 -26.29
N GLY A 57 -22.04 -8.47 -27.13
CA GLY A 57 -22.78 -7.28 -26.69
C GLY A 57 -21.83 -6.14 -26.29
N LEU A 58 -21.74 -5.83 -25.01
CA LEU A 58 -20.75 -4.88 -24.48
C LEU A 58 -19.40 -5.57 -24.37
N ASP A 59 -18.41 -5.12 -25.12
CA ASP A 59 -17.04 -5.62 -25.01
C ASP A 59 -16.35 -5.11 -23.71
N GLY A 60 -15.17 -5.69 -23.42
CA GLY A 60 -14.45 -5.34 -22.19
C GLY A 60 -13.98 -3.88 -22.15
N PHE A 61 -13.74 -3.24 -23.30
CA PHE A 61 -13.36 -1.83 -23.34
C PHE A 61 -14.55 -0.92 -23.06
N ASP A 62 -15.73 -1.25 -23.62
CA ASP A 62 -16.97 -0.53 -23.32
C ASP A 62 -17.31 -0.59 -21.82
N VAL A 63 -17.18 -1.78 -21.23
CA VAL A 63 -17.39 -1.99 -19.78
C VAL A 63 -16.41 -1.17 -18.97
N LEU A 64 -15.12 -1.21 -19.33
CA LEU A 64 -14.08 -0.44 -18.65
C LEU A 64 -14.34 1.06 -18.70
N GLU A 65 -14.72 1.59 -19.88
CA GLU A 65 -15.05 3.01 -20.03
C GLU A 65 -16.20 3.43 -19.12
N GLN A 66 -17.24 2.61 -19.00
CA GLN A 66 -18.35 2.87 -18.10
C GLN A 66 -17.93 2.81 -16.63
N ILE A 67 -17.09 1.83 -16.25
CA ILE A 67 -16.53 1.74 -14.90
C ILE A 67 -15.75 3.00 -14.57
N ARG A 68 -14.89 3.49 -15.45
CA ARG A 68 -14.03 4.65 -15.21
C ARG A 68 -14.79 5.98 -15.06
N LYS A 69 -16.05 6.06 -15.52
CA LYS A 69 -16.91 7.23 -15.26
C LYS A 69 -17.31 7.37 -13.79
N VAL A 70 -17.31 6.26 -13.04
CA VAL A 70 -17.85 6.21 -11.66
C VAL A 70 -16.89 5.62 -10.63
N SER A 71 -15.80 4.95 -11.06
CA SER A 71 -14.92 4.23 -10.14
C SER A 71 -13.49 4.09 -10.69
N ASN A 72 -12.52 4.13 -9.77
CA ASN A 72 -11.11 3.81 -10.02
C ASN A 72 -10.76 2.39 -9.55
N ILE A 73 -11.72 1.49 -9.47
CA ILE A 73 -11.48 0.09 -9.10
C ILE A 73 -10.45 -0.53 -10.04
N PRO A 74 -9.45 -1.25 -9.54
CA PRO A 74 -8.43 -1.87 -10.38
C PRO A 74 -9.04 -2.92 -11.31
N VAL A 75 -8.58 -2.92 -12.56
CA VAL A 75 -9.04 -3.84 -13.61
C VAL A 75 -7.84 -4.54 -14.25
N ILE A 76 -7.90 -5.87 -14.28
CA ILE A 76 -7.02 -6.71 -15.09
C ILE A 76 -7.81 -7.20 -16.30
N MET A 77 -7.34 -6.88 -17.49
CA MET A 77 -7.99 -7.35 -18.72
C MET A 77 -7.40 -8.68 -19.20
N LEU A 78 -8.27 -9.62 -19.53
CA LEU A 78 -7.92 -10.86 -20.23
C LEU A 78 -8.11 -10.65 -21.73
N THR A 79 -7.12 -10.95 -22.55
CA THR A 79 -7.20 -10.72 -23.99
C THR A 79 -6.65 -11.88 -24.82
N ALA A 80 -7.36 -12.26 -25.87
CA ALA A 80 -6.85 -13.17 -26.89
C ALA A 80 -5.97 -12.46 -27.93
N ARG A 81 -6.00 -11.10 -27.96
CA ARG A 81 -5.26 -10.28 -28.91
C ARG A 81 -3.99 -9.75 -28.28
N SER A 82 -2.87 -10.00 -28.93
CA SER A 82 -1.56 -9.45 -28.59
C SER A 82 -1.25 -8.16 -29.37
N GLU A 83 -2.26 -7.55 -30.02
CA GLU A 83 -2.04 -6.36 -30.85
C GLU A 83 -1.65 -5.18 -29.97
N GLU A 84 -0.58 -4.52 -30.36
CA GLU A 84 0.00 -3.36 -29.68
C GLU A 84 -1.02 -2.24 -29.51
N TYR A 85 -1.96 -2.12 -30.48
CA TYR A 85 -3.03 -1.12 -30.47
C TYR A 85 -4.02 -1.33 -29.32
N ASP A 86 -4.46 -2.57 -29.07
CA ASP A 86 -5.41 -2.89 -27.99
C ASP A 86 -4.77 -2.62 -26.60
N ARG A 87 -3.48 -2.91 -26.47
CA ARG A 87 -2.73 -2.61 -25.25
C ARG A 87 -2.60 -1.10 -25.00
N LEU A 88 -2.30 -0.33 -26.06
CA LEU A 88 -2.22 1.13 -25.98
C LEU A 88 -3.58 1.77 -25.65
N LEU A 89 -4.66 1.26 -26.21
CA LEU A 89 -6.02 1.73 -25.93
C LEU A 89 -6.36 1.51 -24.46
N GLY A 90 -6.12 0.32 -23.95
CA GLY A 90 -6.44 0.02 -22.54
C GLY A 90 -5.58 0.79 -21.55
N PHE A 91 -4.29 1.04 -21.82
CA PHE A 91 -3.48 1.92 -20.97
C PHE A 91 -4.06 3.35 -20.94
N ARG A 92 -4.57 3.86 -22.05
CA ARG A 92 -5.26 5.16 -22.10
C ARG A 92 -6.56 5.16 -21.29
N LEU A 93 -7.27 4.03 -21.25
CA LEU A 93 -8.49 3.84 -20.47
C LEU A 93 -8.23 3.51 -19.00
N GLY A 94 -6.95 3.39 -18.60
CA GLY A 94 -6.58 3.18 -17.19
C GLY A 94 -6.72 1.74 -16.71
N VAL A 95 -6.32 0.76 -17.54
CA VAL A 95 -6.16 -0.64 -17.14
C VAL A 95 -4.94 -0.79 -16.22
N ASP A 96 -5.05 -1.61 -15.18
CA ASP A 96 -3.96 -1.83 -14.23
C ASP A 96 -3.00 -2.93 -14.65
N ASP A 97 -3.46 -3.95 -15.38
CA ASP A 97 -2.65 -5.00 -16.01
C ASP A 97 -3.39 -5.71 -17.15
N TYR A 98 -2.61 -6.37 -18.02
CA TYR A 98 -3.08 -7.20 -19.13
C TYR A 98 -2.55 -8.61 -19.02
N VAL A 99 -3.44 -9.60 -19.25
CA VAL A 99 -3.07 -11.01 -19.25
C VAL A 99 -3.52 -11.63 -20.58
N PRO A 100 -2.57 -12.04 -21.44
CA PRO A 100 -2.90 -12.70 -22.70
C PRO A 100 -3.46 -14.11 -22.45
N LYS A 101 -4.48 -14.49 -23.23
CA LYS A 101 -4.98 -15.87 -23.31
C LYS A 101 -4.14 -16.65 -24.35
N PRO A 102 -3.71 -17.90 -24.08
CA PRO A 102 -3.95 -18.68 -22.86
C PRO A 102 -2.99 -18.29 -21.73
N PHE A 103 -3.46 -18.29 -20.48
CA PHE A 103 -2.69 -17.94 -19.30
C PHE A 103 -2.67 -19.07 -18.26
N SER A 104 -1.69 -19.05 -17.39
CA SER A 104 -1.68 -19.88 -16.20
C SER A 104 -2.55 -19.25 -15.10
N PRO A 105 -3.54 -19.98 -14.52
CA PRO A 105 -4.32 -19.44 -13.41
C PRO A 105 -3.47 -18.98 -12.22
N LYS A 106 -2.35 -19.66 -11.94
CA LYS A 106 -1.40 -19.25 -10.90
C LYS A 106 -0.72 -17.91 -11.24
N GLU A 107 -0.37 -17.69 -12.51
CA GLU A 107 0.19 -16.41 -12.96
C GLU A 107 -0.85 -15.30 -12.82
N LEU A 108 -2.10 -15.55 -13.23
CA LEU A 108 -3.18 -14.58 -13.07
C LEU A 108 -3.35 -14.17 -11.60
N MET A 109 -3.38 -15.13 -10.65
CA MET A 109 -3.50 -14.84 -9.23
C MET A 109 -2.28 -14.06 -8.69
N ALA A 110 -1.07 -14.37 -9.14
CA ALA A 110 0.11 -13.59 -8.79
C ALA A 110 -0.01 -12.11 -9.23
N ARG A 111 -0.56 -11.85 -10.43
CA ARG A 111 -0.82 -10.50 -10.94
C ARG A 111 -1.97 -9.82 -10.17
N VAL A 112 -3.06 -10.53 -9.88
CA VAL A 112 -4.15 -10.05 -9.02
C VAL A 112 -3.59 -9.55 -7.69
N ASN A 113 -2.78 -10.37 -7.01
CA ASN A 113 -2.18 -10.01 -5.73
C ASN A 113 -1.23 -8.82 -5.84
N ALA A 114 -0.46 -8.72 -6.94
CA ALA A 114 0.43 -7.58 -7.18
C ALA A 114 -0.35 -6.27 -7.41
N VAL A 115 -1.45 -6.31 -8.17
CA VAL A 115 -2.34 -5.16 -8.40
C VAL A 115 -3.01 -4.75 -7.09
N LEU A 116 -3.63 -5.69 -6.37
CA LEU A 116 -4.27 -5.43 -5.07
C LEU A 116 -3.29 -4.83 -4.04
N LYS A 117 -2.04 -5.25 -4.05
CA LYS A 117 -1.01 -4.68 -3.16
C LYS A 117 -0.67 -3.23 -3.51
N ARG A 118 -0.75 -2.84 -4.79
CA ARG A 118 -0.48 -1.47 -5.25
C ARG A 118 -1.68 -0.54 -5.03
N THR A 119 -2.89 -1.06 -5.23
CA THR A 119 -4.13 -0.28 -5.27
C THR A 119 -4.89 -0.26 -3.94
N ARG A 120 -4.65 -1.23 -3.06
CA ARG A 120 -5.10 -1.06 -1.69
C ARG A 120 -4.55 0.27 -1.21
N PRO A 121 -5.39 1.19 -0.68
CA PRO A 121 -4.84 2.25 0.12
C PRO A 121 -3.88 1.54 1.07
N ARG A 122 -2.60 1.88 1.00
CA ARG A 122 -1.64 1.45 2.01
C ARG A 122 -2.40 1.69 3.28
N GLN A 123 -2.84 0.64 3.98
CA GLN A 123 -3.24 0.83 5.36
C GLN A 123 -2.08 1.64 5.89
N GLU A 124 -2.34 2.90 6.20
CA GLU A 124 -1.30 3.73 6.78
C GLU A 124 -0.86 2.94 7.98
N VAL A 125 0.31 2.30 7.84
CA VAL A 125 0.89 1.57 8.96
C VAL A 125 1.23 2.66 9.94
N SER A 126 0.19 3.08 10.69
CA SER A 126 0.38 4.01 11.78
C SER A 126 1.16 3.30 12.85
N LEU A 127 2.26 3.88 13.25
CA LEU A 127 2.97 3.45 14.44
C LEU A 127 2.41 4.28 15.60
N THR A 128 1.69 3.63 16.53
CA THR A 128 1.02 4.30 17.63
C THR A 128 1.64 3.88 18.96
N PHE A 129 2.04 4.86 19.76
CA PHE A 129 2.70 4.71 21.05
C PHE A 129 2.02 5.64 22.07
N GLY A 130 0.95 5.15 22.71
CA GLY A 130 0.08 6.00 23.54
C GLY A 130 -0.56 7.11 22.71
N SER A 131 -0.34 8.37 23.07
CA SER A 131 -0.86 9.54 22.35
C SER A 131 0.03 10.00 21.19
N LEU A 132 1.18 9.34 20.94
CA LEU A 132 2.04 9.59 19.79
C LEU A 132 1.66 8.69 18.63
N THR A 133 1.32 9.25 17.48
CA THR A 133 1.04 8.52 16.25
C THR A 133 1.93 9.03 15.12
N ILE A 134 2.62 8.10 14.45
CA ILE A 134 3.47 8.38 13.29
C ILE A 134 2.80 7.78 12.06
N LEU A 135 2.52 8.59 11.05
CA LEU A 135 1.93 8.22 9.76
C LEU A 135 3.03 8.29 8.67
N PRO A 136 3.68 7.14 8.33
CA PRO A 136 4.80 7.14 7.39
C PRO A 136 4.43 7.61 5.98
N ALA A 137 3.22 7.31 5.50
CA ALA A 137 2.80 7.62 4.14
C ALA A 137 2.59 9.13 3.92
N SER A 138 1.94 9.81 4.87
CA SER A 138 1.74 11.27 4.84
C SER A 138 2.92 12.05 5.43
N ARG A 139 3.90 11.36 6.04
CA ARG A 139 5.01 11.97 6.80
C ARG A 139 4.54 12.89 7.94
N THR A 140 3.42 12.53 8.55
CA THR A 140 2.79 13.28 9.63
C THR A 140 3.06 12.60 10.98
N VAL A 141 3.27 13.37 12.01
CA VAL A 141 3.33 12.92 13.40
C VAL A 141 2.31 13.70 14.21
N THR A 142 1.52 13.01 14.99
CA THR A 142 0.58 13.64 15.92
C THR A 142 0.92 13.26 17.35
N LEU A 143 0.79 14.21 18.27
CA LEU A 143 0.96 14.01 19.69
C LEU A 143 -0.22 14.68 20.42
N PHE A 144 -0.98 13.91 21.23
CA PHE A 144 -2.24 14.34 21.83
C PHE A 144 -3.20 14.96 20.78
N GLU A 145 -3.38 14.26 19.64
CA GLU A 145 -4.22 14.66 18.49
C GLU A 145 -3.78 15.95 17.77
N ASN A 146 -2.72 16.62 18.23
CA ASN A 146 -2.15 17.78 17.56
C ASN A 146 -0.99 17.39 16.64
N GLU A 147 -0.93 17.98 15.46
CA GLU A 147 0.17 17.75 14.54
C GLU A 147 1.48 18.32 15.09
N LEU A 148 2.51 17.49 15.13
CA LEU A 148 3.84 17.84 15.58
C LEU A 148 4.70 18.24 14.38
N ALA A 149 5.02 19.52 14.26
CA ALA A 149 5.85 20.02 13.19
C ALA A 149 7.32 19.55 13.34
N LEU A 150 7.74 18.60 12.51
CA LEU A 150 9.10 18.09 12.45
C LEU A 150 9.76 18.48 11.13
N SER A 151 11.07 18.74 11.16
CA SER A 151 11.85 18.83 9.94
C SER A 151 11.92 17.45 9.24
N PRO A 152 12.21 17.40 7.93
CA PRO A 152 12.31 16.13 7.20
C PRO A 152 13.29 15.12 7.85
N LYS A 153 14.41 15.61 8.40
CA LYS A 153 15.41 14.75 9.06
C LYS A 153 15.00 14.30 10.46
N GLU A 154 14.29 15.14 11.20
CA GLU A 154 13.70 14.76 12.49
C GLU A 154 12.62 13.68 12.30
N PHE A 155 11.77 13.83 11.29
CA PHE A 155 10.77 12.83 10.94
C PHE A 155 11.42 11.49 10.57
N ASP A 156 12.41 11.50 9.64
CA ASP A 156 13.10 10.28 9.21
C ASP A 156 13.81 9.58 10.37
N LEU A 157 14.38 10.36 11.29
CA LEU A 157 15.07 9.86 12.48
C LEU A 157 14.08 9.21 13.46
N LEU A 158 12.96 9.88 13.75
CA LEU A 158 11.89 9.36 14.59
C LEU A 158 11.31 8.07 14.01
N LEU A 159 10.96 8.09 12.72
CA LEU A 159 10.41 6.95 12.01
C LEU A 159 11.37 5.75 12.05
N LYS A 160 12.67 6.00 11.77
CA LYS A 160 13.68 4.94 11.79
C LYS A 160 13.85 4.31 13.17
N LEU A 161 13.81 5.10 14.21
CA LEU A 161 13.90 4.63 15.60
C LEU A 161 12.63 3.87 16.00
N ALA A 162 11.45 4.39 15.70
CA ALA A 162 10.16 3.76 16.03
C ALA A 162 9.96 2.42 15.29
N GLN A 163 10.39 2.32 14.02
CA GLN A 163 10.37 1.06 13.25
C GLN A 163 11.29 -0.02 13.82
N ASN A 164 12.26 0.36 14.65
CA ASN A 164 13.21 -0.52 15.32
C ASN A 164 13.06 -0.43 16.85
N GLU A 165 11.82 -0.41 17.31
CA GLU A 165 11.52 -0.35 18.75
C GLU A 165 12.27 -1.45 19.53
N HIS A 166 12.73 -1.13 20.71
CA HIS A 166 13.55 -1.97 21.59
C HIS A 166 14.98 -2.27 21.10
N LEU A 167 15.33 -1.96 19.85
CA LEU A 167 16.68 -2.18 19.33
C LEU A 167 17.57 -0.95 19.54
N VAL A 168 18.83 -1.22 19.94
CA VAL A 168 19.84 -0.17 20.04
C VAL A 168 20.42 0.10 18.66
N MET A 169 20.28 1.32 18.16
CA MET A 169 20.85 1.76 16.88
C MET A 169 22.10 2.61 17.13
N LYS A 170 23.21 2.22 16.49
CA LYS A 170 24.46 2.99 16.55
C LYS A 170 24.30 4.32 15.81
N ARG A 171 25.07 5.34 16.21
CA ARG A 171 25.06 6.67 15.59
C ARG A 171 25.33 6.61 14.09
N GLU A 172 26.31 5.79 13.68
CA GLU A 172 26.68 5.61 12.27
C GLU A 172 25.55 4.97 11.47
N GLN A 173 24.83 4.00 12.06
CA GLN A 173 23.66 3.38 11.42
C GLN A 173 22.51 4.37 11.21
N LEU A 174 22.24 5.22 12.22
CA LEU A 174 21.23 6.28 12.09
C LEU A 174 21.66 7.34 11.07
N LEU A 175 22.93 7.72 11.08
CA LEU A 175 23.48 8.69 10.12
C LEU A 175 23.31 8.16 8.68
N GLN A 176 23.73 6.95 8.40
CA GLN A 176 23.61 6.31 7.09
C GLN A 176 22.14 6.15 6.66
N ALA A 177 21.27 5.73 7.58
CA ALA A 177 19.85 5.50 7.28
C ALA A 177 19.10 6.78 6.92
N VAL A 178 19.45 7.92 7.56
CA VAL A 178 18.70 9.17 7.44
C VAL A 178 19.38 10.17 6.48
N TRP A 179 20.72 10.19 6.42
CA TRP A 179 21.48 11.12 5.57
C TRP A 179 22.07 10.45 4.33
N GLY A 180 22.13 9.12 4.31
CA GLY A 180 22.66 8.33 3.18
C GLY A 180 24.17 8.03 3.29
N TYR A 181 24.63 7.05 2.50
CA TYR A 181 26.03 6.56 2.52
C TYR A 181 27.06 7.59 2.07
N HIS A 182 26.66 8.60 1.32
CA HIS A 182 27.58 9.65 0.81
C HIS A 182 27.63 10.90 1.70
N TYR A 183 27.03 10.84 2.89
CA TYR A 183 27.14 11.95 3.82
C TYR A 183 28.46 11.88 4.61
N PHE A 184 29.35 12.82 4.37
CA PHE A 184 30.66 12.91 4.99
C PHE A 184 30.68 13.71 6.32
N GLY A 185 29.52 13.95 6.91
CA GLY A 185 29.41 14.67 8.18
C GLY A 185 29.69 13.79 9.40
N ASP A 186 29.94 14.45 10.53
CA ASP A 186 30.16 13.80 11.83
C ASP A 186 28.88 13.13 12.35
N SER A 187 29.00 11.98 13.00
CA SER A 187 27.92 11.28 13.70
C SER A 187 27.28 12.14 14.82
N ARG A 188 27.93 13.19 15.29
CA ARG A 188 27.37 14.22 16.18
C ARG A 188 26.17 14.95 15.59
N THR A 189 26.00 14.94 14.26
CA THR A 189 24.79 15.45 13.60
C THR A 189 23.55 14.74 14.11
N VAL A 190 23.63 13.42 14.36
CA VAL A 190 22.53 12.63 14.95
C VAL A 190 22.20 13.17 16.34
N ASP A 191 23.21 13.43 17.19
CA ASP A 191 23.00 13.90 18.56
C ASP A 191 22.23 15.24 18.58
N THR A 192 22.56 16.14 17.68
CA THR A 192 21.89 17.44 17.53
C THR A 192 20.41 17.27 17.18
N HIS A 193 20.10 16.38 16.21
CA HIS A 193 18.71 16.13 15.79
C HIS A 193 17.92 15.36 16.86
N ILE A 194 18.57 14.44 17.59
CA ILE A 194 17.93 13.77 18.76
C ILE A 194 17.57 14.78 19.83
N LYS A 195 18.45 15.75 20.13
CA LYS A 195 18.14 16.81 21.09
C LYS A 195 16.92 17.61 20.66
N SER A 196 16.91 18.12 19.42
CA SER A 196 15.78 18.88 18.87
C SER A 196 14.49 18.06 18.86
N LEU A 197 14.57 16.78 18.45
CA LEU A 197 13.42 15.88 18.41
C LEU A 197 12.85 15.64 19.83
N ARG A 198 13.68 15.42 20.84
CA ARG A 198 13.25 15.30 22.23
C ARG A 198 12.55 16.56 22.74
N ASP A 199 13.05 17.72 22.38
CA ASP A 199 12.46 19.00 22.79
C ASP A 199 11.05 19.16 22.17
N ARG A 200 10.85 18.73 20.91
CA ARG A 200 9.54 18.73 20.25
C ARG A 200 8.57 17.68 20.79
N LEU A 201 9.08 16.50 21.16
CA LEU A 201 8.29 15.43 21.76
C LEU A 201 7.79 15.77 23.18
N GLY A 202 8.37 16.77 23.83
CA GLY A 202 7.90 17.24 25.14
C GLY A 202 7.79 16.13 26.18
N PRO A 203 6.58 15.81 26.69
CA PRO A 203 6.36 14.73 27.65
C PRO A 203 6.86 13.37 27.18
N TYR A 204 6.85 13.13 25.85
CA TYR A 204 7.29 11.88 25.22
C TYR A 204 8.80 11.80 24.98
N ARG A 205 9.59 12.80 25.38
CA ARG A 205 11.06 12.82 25.18
C ARG A 205 11.78 11.57 25.69
N GLY A 206 11.26 10.94 26.73
CA GLY A 206 11.81 9.74 27.38
C GLY A 206 11.74 8.47 26.52
N ILE A 207 10.92 8.44 25.47
CA ILE A 207 10.83 7.28 24.59
C ILE A 207 12.09 7.08 23.73
N ILE A 208 12.89 8.12 23.54
CA ILE A 208 14.19 8.03 22.88
C ILE A 208 15.27 8.00 23.99
N GLN A 209 15.80 6.83 24.27
CA GLN A 209 16.82 6.62 25.28
C GLN A 209 18.21 6.74 24.68
N THR A 210 19.15 7.32 25.45
CA THR A 210 20.58 7.32 25.10
C THR A 210 21.26 6.08 25.70
N ILE A 211 21.89 5.29 24.85
CA ILE A 211 22.76 4.20 25.27
C ILE A 211 24.20 4.71 25.17
N TRP A 212 24.78 5.02 26.32
CA TRP A 212 26.07 5.67 26.42
C TRP A 212 27.17 4.87 25.69
N GLY A 213 27.98 5.56 24.93
CA GLY A 213 29.05 4.96 24.11
C GLY A 213 28.58 4.21 22.88
N VAL A 214 27.26 4.01 22.68
CA VAL A 214 26.71 3.21 21.54
C VAL A 214 25.83 4.05 20.63
N GLY A 215 24.71 4.57 21.11
CA GLY A 215 23.75 5.26 20.26
C GLY A 215 22.42 5.50 20.96
N TYR A 216 21.33 5.21 20.25
CA TYR A 216 19.99 5.50 20.70
C TYR A 216 19.06 4.29 20.56
N LYS A 217 18.06 4.23 21.44
CA LYS A 217 17.00 3.21 21.43
C LYS A 217 15.64 3.92 21.55
N PHE A 218 14.68 3.49 20.77
CA PHE A 218 13.28 3.86 20.95
C PHE A 218 12.59 2.79 21.79
N GLU A 219 11.94 3.21 22.85
CA GLU A 219 11.22 2.33 23.73
C GLU A 219 10.04 3.07 24.36
N TYR A 220 8.83 2.72 23.93
CA TYR A 220 7.62 3.23 24.54
C TYR A 220 7.29 2.41 25.78
N ARG A 221 7.26 3.06 26.95
CA ARG A 221 6.69 2.55 28.19
C ARG A 221 5.85 3.67 28.78
N LYS A 222 4.70 3.32 29.35
CA LYS A 222 3.82 4.32 29.97
C LYS A 222 4.56 5.16 31.04
N GLU A 223 5.53 4.55 31.70
CA GLU A 223 6.40 5.18 32.71
C GLU A 223 7.42 6.18 32.12
N ASN A 224 7.71 6.10 30.81
CA ASN A 224 8.64 7.00 30.12
C ASN A 224 7.97 8.28 29.60
N VAL A 225 6.70 8.44 29.90
CA VAL A 225 5.86 9.55 29.44
C VAL A 225 5.29 10.26 30.68
N ASN A 226 5.58 11.54 30.80
CA ASN A 226 4.96 12.37 31.85
C ASN A 226 3.61 12.85 31.29
N ASP A 227 2.54 12.08 31.52
CA ASP A 227 1.16 12.47 31.24
C ASP A 227 0.68 13.41 32.39
N GLU A 228 1.24 14.62 32.49
CA GLU A 228 0.69 15.71 33.31
C GLU A 228 0.20 16.86 32.40
#